data_5979b8617c55b2c912c4da28fbbd4cfa
#
_entry.id   5979b8617c55b2c912c4da28fbbd4cfa
#
_cell.length_a   1.000
_cell.length_b   1.000
_cell.length_c   1.000
_cell.angle_alpha   90.00
_cell.angle_beta   90.00
_cell.angle_gamma   90.00
#
_symmetry.space_group_name_H-M   'P 1'
#
loop_
_entity.id
_entity.type
_entity.pdbx_description
1 polymer ?
#
loop_
_entity_poly.entity_id
_entity_poly.type
_entity_poly.pdbx_seq_one_letter_code
_entity_poly.pdbx_strand_id
1 'polypeptide(L)'
;MKAVSIITGRGVPLKRSDVDTDQIIPAEWLKRVERTGFEKGLFSTWRDDRNFVLNDERYAGASILVAGPSFGVGSSREHAVWAILQGGFNAVIAPSFSDIFRNNCTKNGLVPVVLSEPTVNRIWEVIEA
;
A
#
# COMPACT_ATOMS: atom_id res chain seq x y z
N MET A 1 5.19 -19.48 2.23
CA MET A 1 4.07 -18.55 1.95
C MET A 1 2.79 -19.34 1.72
N LYS A 2 1.73 -18.90 2.30
CA LYS A 2 0.43 -19.57 2.15
C LYS A 2 -0.22 -19.20 0.81
N ALA A 3 -0.72 -20.18 0.11
CA ALA A 3 -1.46 -19.92 -1.14
C ALA A 3 -2.76 -19.18 -0.82
N VAL A 4 -3.06 -18.15 -1.60
CA VAL A 4 -4.27 -17.34 -1.42
C VAL A 4 -5.02 -17.28 -2.74
N SER A 5 -6.25 -17.73 -2.76
CA SER A 5 -7.10 -17.68 -3.95
C SER A 5 -8.12 -16.55 -3.91
N ILE A 6 -8.53 -16.12 -2.71
CA ILE A 6 -9.50 -15.04 -2.53
C ILE A 6 -9.06 -14.15 -1.38
N ILE A 7 -9.08 -12.84 -1.60
CA ILE A 7 -8.91 -11.86 -0.54
C ILE A 7 -10.15 -10.99 -0.51
N THR A 8 -10.76 -10.88 0.67
CA THR A 8 -11.94 -10.06 0.88
C THR A 8 -11.61 -8.97 1.91
N GLY A 9 -12.05 -7.75 1.65
CA GLY A 9 -11.83 -6.67 2.57
C GLY A 9 -12.37 -5.35 2.02
N ARG A 10 -12.27 -4.31 2.84
CA ARG A 10 -12.68 -2.98 2.44
C ARG A 10 -11.49 -2.26 1.82
N GLY A 11 -11.75 -1.52 0.75
CA GLY A 11 -10.71 -0.74 0.06
C GLY A 11 -10.59 0.68 0.57
N VAL A 12 -9.39 1.23 0.49
CA VAL A 12 -9.15 2.65 0.69
C VAL A 12 -8.58 3.26 -0.59
N PRO A 13 -9.12 4.40 -1.07
CA PRO A 13 -8.68 4.99 -2.33
C PRO A 13 -7.47 5.90 -2.12
N LEU A 14 -6.29 5.38 -2.38
CA LEU A 14 -5.06 6.16 -2.37
C LEU A 14 -4.84 6.71 -3.79
N LYS A 15 -5.43 7.87 -4.08
CA LYS A 15 -5.45 8.45 -5.42
C LYS A 15 -4.15 9.19 -5.74
N ARG A 16 -3.06 8.45 -5.76
CA ARG A 16 -1.74 8.98 -6.06
C ARG A 16 -1.04 8.06 -7.04
N SER A 17 -0.30 8.64 -7.99
CA SER A 17 0.56 7.89 -8.90
C SER A 17 2.01 8.03 -8.49
N ASP A 18 2.87 7.14 -8.99
CA ASP A 18 4.31 7.17 -8.74
C ASP A 18 4.66 7.20 -7.25
N VAL A 19 3.90 6.44 -6.46
CA VAL A 19 4.16 6.34 -5.02
C VAL A 19 5.46 5.57 -4.82
N ASP A 20 6.51 6.27 -4.37
CA ASP A 20 7.80 5.63 -4.19
C ASP A 20 7.98 5.05 -2.79
N THR A 21 8.98 4.20 -2.64
CA THR A 21 9.19 3.48 -1.39
C THR A 21 9.54 4.40 -0.22
N ASP A 22 10.13 5.58 -0.48
CA ASP A 22 10.42 6.54 0.58
C ASP A 22 9.15 7.24 1.07
N GLN A 23 8.14 7.35 0.23
CA GLN A 23 6.81 7.85 0.63
C GLN A 23 6.05 6.79 1.41
N ILE A 24 6.22 5.52 1.05
CA ILE A 24 5.58 4.41 1.76
C ILE A 24 6.18 4.30 3.17
N ILE A 25 7.50 4.31 3.27
CA ILE A 25 8.21 4.25 4.54
C ILE A 25 9.46 5.13 4.47
N PRO A 26 9.52 6.25 5.21
CA PRO A 26 10.71 7.12 5.17
C PRO A 26 11.98 6.40 5.62
N ALA A 27 13.12 6.83 5.06
CA ALA A 27 14.41 6.19 5.28
C ALA A 27 14.80 6.07 6.75
N GLU A 28 14.37 7.00 7.59
CA GLU A 28 14.67 6.96 9.02
C GLU A 28 14.18 5.69 9.71
N TRP A 29 13.11 5.07 9.19
CA TRP A 29 12.56 3.84 9.74
C TRP A 29 13.40 2.61 9.41
N LEU A 30 14.30 2.71 8.43
CA LEU A 30 15.14 1.59 8.00
C LEU A 30 16.24 1.26 9.01
N LYS A 31 16.47 2.14 9.97
CA LYS A 31 17.50 1.95 11.01
C LYS A 31 17.01 1.05 12.14
N ARG A 32 15.74 0.66 12.13
CA ARG A 32 15.22 -0.23 13.17
C ARG A 32 15.78 -1.63 13.02
N VAL A 33 16.12 -2.23 14.15
CA VAL A 33 16.60 -3.62 14.20
C VAL A 33 15.43 -4.59 14.20
N GLU A 34 14.33 -4.21 14.85
CA GLU A 34 13.11 -5.03 14.92
C GLU A 34 12.41 -5.07 13.56
N ARG A 35 11.67 -6.17 13.34
CA ARG A 35 10.86 -6.33 12.12
C ARG A 35 9.39 -5.98 12.32
N THR A 36 9.06 -5.33 13.46
CA THR A 36 7.71 -4.94 13.81
C THR A 36 7.66 -3.46 14.11
N GLY A 37 6.44 -2.91 14.15
CA GLY A 37 6.23 -1.49 14.46
C GLY A 37 6.38 -0.57 13.25
N PHE A 38 6.56 -1.12 12.04
CA PHE A 38 6.72 -0.31 10.83
C PHE A 38 5.43 0.37 10.39
N GLU A 39 4.26 -0.08 10.88
CA GLU A 39 2.99 0.56 10.57
C GLU A 39 2.95 2.02 11.01
N LYS A 40 3.71 2.39 12.00
CA LYS A 40 3.81 3.77 12.47
C LYS A 40 4.53 4.67 11.47
N GLY A 41 5.39 4.08 10.64
CA GLY A 41 6.09 4.80 9.59
C GLY A 41 5.35 4.80 8.25
N LEU A 42 4.34 3.95 8.11
CA LEU A 42 3.59 3.82 6.86
C LEU A 42 2.97 5.15 6.46
N PHE A 43 3.41 5.70 5.33
CA PHE A 43 2.97 6.99 4.82
C PHE A 43 3.08 8.13 5.84
N SER A 44 4.03 8.03 6.77
CA SER A 44 4.11 8.96 7.91
C SER A 44 4.26 10.42 7.48
N THR A 45 4.95 10.69 6.37
CA THR A 45 5.08 12.04 5.84
C THR A 45 3.73 12.64 5.43
N TRP A 46 2.86 11.83 4.85
CA TRP A 46 1.52 12.28 4.43
C TRP A 46 0.52 12.35 5.59
N ARG A 47 0.74 11.58 6.65
CA ARG A 47 -0.19 11.52 7.78
C ARG A 47 -0.22 12.81 8.61
N ASP A 48 0.75 13.69 8.41
CA ASP A 48 0.73 15.01 9.03
C ASP A 48 -0.38 15.90 8.45
N ASP A 49 -0.83 15.60 7.23
CA ASP A 49 -1.96 16.27 6.62
C ASP A 49 -3.25 15.55 7.07
N ARG A 50 -4.09 16.23 7.83
CA ARG A 50 -5.32 15.62 8.35
C ARG A 50 -6.32 15.25 7.26
N ASN A 51 -6.16 15.77 6.04
CA ASN A 51 -7.00 15.40 4.90
C ASN A 51 -6.47 14.16 4.19
N PHE A 52 -5.36 13.59 4.63
CA PHE A 52 -4.85 12.36 4.04
C PHE A 52 -5.86 11.23 4.22
N VAL A 53 -6.06 10.46 3.16
CA VAL A 53 -7.13 9.46 3.09
C VAL A 53 -7.08 8.43 4.22
N LEU A 54 -5.90 7.99 4.65
CA LEU A 54 -5.78 7.03 5.73
C LEU A 54 -6.10 7.60 7.12
N ASN A 55 -6.24 8.92 7.22
CA ASN A 55 -6.68 9.57 8.44
C ASN A 55 -8.21 9.70 8.50
N ASP A 56 -8.91 9.33 7.43
CA ASP A 56 -10.37 9.39 7.37
C ASP A 56 -10.97 8.16 8.07
N GLU A 57 -11.80 8.40 9.06
CA GLU A 57 -12.42 7.34 9.85
C GLU A 57 -13.28 6.38 9.03
N ARG A 58 -13.80 6.83 7.87
CA ARG A 58 -14.58 5.97 6.99
C ARG A 58 -13.78 4.76 6.51
N TYR A 59 -12.46 4.89 6.46
CA TYR A 59 -11.58 3.84 5.96
C TYR A 59 -10.84 3.10 7.07
N ALA A 60 -11.19 3.37 8.33
CA ALA A 60 -10.59 2.63 9.45
C ALA A 60 -10.87 1.14 9.30
N GLY A 61 -9.85 0.33 9.45
CA GLY A 61 -9.96 -1.12 9.29
C GLY A 61 -9.96 -1.60 7.85
N ALA A 62 -9.73 -0.72 6.86
CA ALA A 62 -9.57 -1.15 5.47
C ALA A 62 -8.34 -2.05 5.33
N SER A 63 -8.45 -3.08 4.48
CA SER A 63 -7.40 -4.07 4.30
C SER A 63 -6.90 -4.17 2.86
N ILE A 64 -7.45 -3.39 1.95
CA ILE A 64 -7.04 -3.35 0.54
C ILE A 64 -6.72 -1.90 0.17
N LEU A 65 -5.48 -1.68 -0.28
CA LEU A 65 -5.04 -0.37 -0.72
C LEU A 65 -5.26 -0.27 -2.23
N VAL A 66 -6.02 0.72 -2.70
CA VAL A 66 -6.29 0.91 -4.13
C VAL A 66 -5.58 2.18 -4.58
N ALA A 67 -4.49 2.01 -5.30
CA ALA A 67 -3.57 3.10 -5.65
C ALA A 67 -3.53 3.37 -7.15
N GLY A 68 -2.89 4.47 -7.52
CA GLY A 68 -2.65 4.84 -8.91
C GLY A 68 -1.47 4.11 -9.53
N PRO A 69 -1.13 4.43 -10.79
CA PRO A 69 -0.09 3.72 -11.53
C PRO A 69 1.31 3.92 -10.94
N SER A 70 2.21 2.99 -11.26
CA SER A 70 3.62 3.01 -10.88
C SER A 70 3.83 3.01 -9.37
N PHE A 71 3.14 2.11 -8.68
CA PHE A 71 3.24 1.97 -7.22
C PHE A 71 4.54 1.24 -6.84
N GLY A 72 5.22 1.77 -5.83
CA GLY A 72 6.42 1.13 -5.29
C GLY A 72 7.71 1.46 -6.04
N VAL A 73 7.72 2.53 -6.82
CA VAL A 73 8.94 2.97 -7.55
C VAL A 73 9.99 3.47 -6.55
N GLY A 74 11.21 3.69 -7.04
CA GLY A 74 12.31 4.18 -6.23
C GLY A 74 13.18 3.05 -5.69
N SER A 75 13.84 3.29 -4.57
CA SER A 75 14.79 2.33 -3.99
C SER A 75 14.12 1.02 -3.61
N SER A 76 14.83 -0.08 -3.83
CA SER A 76 14.35 -1.41 -3.44
C SER A 76 14.36 -1.53 -1.92
N ARG A 77 13.19 -1.52 -1.29
CA ARG A 77 13.06 -1.63 0.16
C ARG A 77 11.96 -2.61 0.54
N GLU A 78 12.38 -3.75 1.05
CA GLU A 78 11.44 -4.74 1.58
C GLU A 78 10.65 -4.18 2.76
N HIS A 79 11.25 -3.22 3.49
CA HIS A 79 10.59 -2.53 4.60
C HIS A 79 9.28 -1.86 4.21
N ALA A 80 9.17 -1.39 2.96
CA ALA A 80 7.91 -0.80 2.47
C ALA A 80 6.79 -1.83 2.49
N VAL A 81 7.09 -3.06 2.09
CA VAL A 81 6.12 -4.17 2.12
C VAL A 81 5.74 -4.50 3.56
N TRP A 82 6.73 -4.56 4.46
CA TRP A 82 6.46 -4.82 5.89
C TRP A 82 5.55 -3.76 6.50
N ALA A 83 5.80 -2.48 6.18
CA ALA A 83 4.98 -1.39 6.70
C ALA A 83 3.53 -1.52 6.24
N ILE A 84 3.31 -1.85 4.96
CA ILE A 84 1.95 -2.03 4.42
C ILE A 84 1.25 -3.21 5.11
N LEU A 85 1.92 -4.35 5.23
CA LEU A 85 1.35 -5.52 5.90
C LEU A 85 1.04 -5.25 7.36
N GLN A 86 1.96 -4.62 8.07
CA GLN A 86 1.79 -4.32 9.49
C GLN A 86 0.73 -3.24 9.71
N GLY A 87 0.49 -2.41 8.69
CA GLY A 87 -0.61 -1.45 8.70
C GLY A 87 -1.98 -2.06 8.49
N GLY A 88 -2.05 -3.38 8.31
CA GLY A 88 -3.32 -4.10 8.17
C GLY A 88 -3.76 -4.38 6.74
N PHE A 89 -2.92 -4.09 5.75
CA PHE A 89 -3.27 -4.31 4.35
C PHE A 89 -2.80 -5.68 3.88
N ASN A 90 -3.69 -6.42 3.22
CA ASN A 90 -3.41 -7.75 2.67
C ASN A 90 -3.15 -7.70 1.17
N ALA A 91 -3.61 -6.67 0.49
CA ALA A 91 -3.48 -6.52 -0.94
C ALA A 91 -3.33 -5.05 -1.33
N VAL A 92 -2.66 -4.82 -2.45
CA VAL A 92 -2.58 -3.51 -3.10
C VAL A 92 -3.04 -3.69 -4.53
N ILE A 93 -4.02 -2.89 -4.94
CA ILE A 93 -4.50 -2.86 -6.32
C ILE A 93 -3.96 -1.60 -6.97
N ALA A 94 -3.35 -1.72 -8.12
CA ALA A 94 -2.83 -0.58 -8.89
C ALA A 94 -2.74 -0.94 -10.37
N PRO A 95 -2.75 0.07 -11.26
CA PRO A 95 -2.56 -0.21 -12.70
C PRO A 95 -1.18 -0.77 -13.04
N SER A 96 -0.17 -0.43 -12.27
CA SER A 96 1.18 -0.96 -12.45
C SER A 96 1.99 -0.84 -11.17
N PHE A 97 3.04 -1.67 -11.08
CA PHE A 97 3.97 -1.70 -9.95
C PHE A 97 5.39 -1.73 -10.48
N SER A 98 6.33 -1.22 -9.67
CA SER A 98 7.74 -1.50 -9.89
C SER A 98 7.98 -3.02 -9.76
N ASP A 99 8.78 -3.59 -10.63
CA ASP A 99 9.06 -5.04 -10.63
C ASP A 99 9.67 -5.50 -9.30
N ILE A 100 10.61 -4.74 -8.77
CA ILE A 100 11.27 -5.08 -7.51
C ILE A 100 10.26 -5.05 -6.35
N PHE A 101 9.43 -4.03 -6.29
CA PHE A 101 8.41 -3.91 -5.26
C PHE A 101 7.43 -5.09 -5.33
N ARG A 102 6.97 -5.41 -6.56
CA ARG A 102 6.04 -6.50 -6.79
C ARG A 102 6.61 -7.85 -6.34
N ASN A 103 7.90 -8.09 -6.62
CA ASN A 103 8.58 -9.29 -6.18
C ASN A 103 8.68 -9.37 -4.66
N ASN A 104 8.98 -8.25 -4.01
CA ASN A 104 9.01 -8.18 -2.56
C ASN A 104 7.64 -8.42 -1.94
N CYS A 105 6.57 -7.95 -2.57
CA CYS A 105 5.20 -8.23 -2.12
C CYS A 105 4.93 -9.71 -2.10
N THR A 106 5.17 -10.38 -3.22
CA THR A 106 4.93 -11.82 -3.36
C THR A 106 5.74 -12.62 -2.34
N LYS A 107 6.99 -12.24 -2.15
CA LYS A 107 7.90 -12.89 -1.21
C LYS A 107 7.42 -12.80 0.24
N ASN A 108 6.73 -11.73 0.59
CA ASN A 108 6.30 -11.46 1.96
C ASN A 108 4.80 -11.69 2.20
N GLY A 109 4.06 -12.14 1.20
CA GLY A 109 2.65 -12.44 1.37
C GLY A 109 1.69 -11.27 1.21
N LEU A 110 2.17 -10.13 0.72
CA LEU A 110 1.30 -9.03 0.31
C LEU A 110 0.93 -9.25 -1.16
N VAL A 111 -0.35 -9.24 -1.47
CA VAL A 111 -0.82 -9.58 -2.83
C VAL A 111 -0.87 -8.32 -3.70
N PRO A 112 -0.04 -8.22 -4.75
CA PRO A 112 -0.13 -7.13 -5.71
C PRO A 112 -1.11 -7.50 -6.82
N VAL A 113 -2.11 -6.67 -7.07
CA VAL A 113 -3.13 -6.92 -8.08
C VAL A 113 -3.06 -5.82 -9.13
N VAL A 114 -2.82 -6.22 -10.39
CA VAL A 114 -2.77 -5.29 -11.52
C VAL A 114 -4.14 -5.26 -12.19
N LEU A 115 -4.76 -4.09 -12.24
CA LEU A 115 -6.01 -3.87 -12.96
C LEU A 115 -5.84 -2.64 -13.85
N SER A 116 -6.56 -2.56 -14.95
CA SER A 116 -6.46 -1.43 -15.87
C SER A 116 -6.78 -0.12 -15.15
N GLU A 117 -6.21 0.98 -15.64
CA GLU A 117 -6.44 2.30 -15.06
C GLU A 117 -7.93 2.68 -15.01
N PRO A 118 -8.73 2.47 -16.08
CA PRO A 118 -10.18 2.71 -15.99
C PRO A 118 -10.86 1.87 -14.92
N THR A 119 -10.43 0.63 -14.73
CA THR A 119 -10.99 -0.25 -13.69
C THR A 119 -10.66 0.28 -12.29
N VAL A 120 -9.42 0.72 -12.08
CA VAL A 120 -9.02 1.31 -10.79
C VAL A 120 -9.84 2.57 -10.51
N ASN A 121 -10.02 3.44 -11.51
CA ASN A 121 -10.83 4.64 -11.37
C ASN A 121 -12.26 4.30 -10.99
N ARG A 122 -12.82 3.24 -11.57
CA ARG A 122 -14.16 2.79 -11.24
C ARG A 122 -14.26 2.28 -9.81
N ILE A 123 -13.25 1.57 -9.36
CA ILE A 123 -13.19 1.09 -7.98
C ILE A 123 -13.16 2.26 -7.01
N TRP A 124 -12.37 3.29 -7.29
CA TRP A 124 -12.35 4.51 -6.47
C TRP A 124 -13.73 5.14 -6.36
N GLU A 125 -14.44 5.25 -7.49
CA GLU A 125 -15.81 5.80 -7.50
C GLU A 125 -16.76 5.00 -6.60
N VAL A 126 -16.67 3.68 -6.68
CA VAL A 126 -17.50 2.78 -5.88
C VAL A 126 -17.19 2.91 -4.40
N ILE A 127 -15.90 2.99 -4.04
CA ILE A 127 -15.49 3.13 -2.64
C ILE A 127 -16.00 4.46 -2.07
N GLU A 128 -15.96 5.52 -2.85
CA GLU A 128 -16.33 6.87 -2.40
C GLU A 128 -17.82 7.14 -2.43
N ALA A 129 -18.58 6.25 -3.04
CA ALA A 129 -20.03 6.42 -3.16
C ALA A 129 -20.75 6.32 -1.82
#